data_bb05b928ff9ce72162acd876572eec98
#
_entry.id   bb05b928ff9ce72162acd876572eec98
#
_cell.length_a   1.000
_cell.length_b   1.000
_cell.length_c   1.000
_cell.angle_alpha   90.00
_cell.angle_beta   90.00
_cell.angle_gamma   90.00
#
_symmetry.space_group_name_H-M   'P 1'
#
loop_
_entity.id
_entity.type
_entity.pdbx_description
1 polymer ?
#
loop_
_entity_poly.entity_id
_entity_poly.type
_entity_poly.pdbx_seq_one_letter_code
_entity_poly.pdbx_strand_id
1 'polypeptide(L)'
;MSDASDPEVDFADDGEVDEVDDMAGNRAPGAIPRGVLEHIARSIVDDPDAVVVEVDEARRGVNLRLHVAPDDMGRIIGRRGRVAQAIRTLVRAAGANEGIEASVDIVD
;
A
#
# COMPACT_ATOMS: atom_id res chain seq x y z
N MET A 1 19.88 -24.41 18.04
CA MET A 1 20.23 -24.09 18.15
C MET A 1 20.31 -23.97 17.84
N SER A 2 20.13 -24.40 17.82
CA SER A 2 20.35 -24.07 17.73
C SER A 2 20.17 -23.82 17.45
N ASP A 3 19.77 -23.62 17.28
CA ASP A 3 19.92 -23.22 17.18
C ASP A 3 19.62 -22.85 16.95
N ALA A 4 19.09 -22.98 16.88
CA ALA A 4 19.13 -22.47 16.82
C ALA A 4 18.90 -22.05 16.60
N SER A 5 18.77 -22.35 16.40
CA SER A 5 18.94 -21.85 16.29
C SER A 5 18.62 -21.44 16.04
N ASP A 6 18.33 -21.56 15.76
CA ASP A 6 18.42 -21.05 15.61
C ASP A 6 18.03 -20.65 15.37
N PRO A 7 17.50 -20.77 15.26
CA PRO A 7 17.44 -20.20 15.00
C PRO A 7 17.33 -19.75 14.67
N GLU A 8 17.01 -19.73 14.46
CA GLU A 8 17.33 -19.17 14.25
C GLU A 8 17.20 -18.77 13.76
N VAL A 9 16.87 -19.23 13.62
CA VAL A 9 17.15 -18.71 13.28
C VAL A 9 16.89 -18.42 12.84
N ASP A 10 16.61 -18.71 12.51
CA ASP A 10 16.86 -18.25 12.21
C ASP A 10 16.39 -17.86 11.83
N PHE A 11 16.01 -17.95 11.42
CA PHE A 11 16.06 -17.35 11.20
C PHE A 11 16.35 -16.90 10.92
N ALA A 12 16.22 -17.09 10.79
CA ALA A 12 16.87 -16.56 10.67
C ALA A 12 17.15 -16.34 10.34
N ASP A 13 17.25 -16.55 10.03
CA ASP A 13 17.85 -16.20 9.84
C ASP A 13 18.07 -16.01 9.45
N ASP A 14 17.99 -15.99 9.22
CA ASP A 14 18.41 -15.50 8.96
C ASP A 14 18.72 -15.08 8.47
N GLY A 15 18.75 -14.93 8.03
CA GLY A 15 19.09 -14.31 7.85
C GLY A 15 19.02 -13.85 7.11
N GLU A 16 19.11 -13.71 6.68
CA GLU A 16 19.06 -12.98 6.23
C GLU A 16 18.34 -12.13 6.09
N VAL A 17 17.98 -12.01 5.92
CA VAL A 17 16.95 -11.18 6.30
C VAL A 17 17.31 -9.74 6.55
N ASP A 18 18.50 -9.46 6.75
CA ASP A 18 19.00 -8.13 6.97
C ASP A 18 18.69 -7.21 5.84
N GLU A 19 18.70 -7.72 4.65
CA GLU A 19 18.41 -6.90 3.48
C GLU A 19 16.99 -6.38 3.53
N VAL A 20 16.10 -7.20 4.02
CA VAL A 20 14.72 -6.79 4.15
C VAL A 20 14.61 -5.64 5.15
N ASP A 21 15.33 -5.73 6.23
CA ASP A 21 15.32 -4.68 7.23
C ASP A 21 15.87 -3.38 6.66
N ASP A 22 16.93 -3.47 5.89
CA ASP A 22 17.51 -2.29 5.27
C ASP A 22 16.52 -1.63 4.33
N MET A 23 15.80 -2.43 3.57
CA MET A 23 14.82 -1.89 2.67
C MET A 23 13.70 -1.20 3.44
N ALA A 24 13.28 -1.77 4.54
CA ALA A 24 12.25 -1.16 5.35
C ALA A 24 12.72 0.18 5.89
N GLY A 25 13.98 0.27 6.32
CA GLY A 25 14.52 1.50 6.85
C GLY A 25 14.65 2.60 5.82
N ASN A 26 14.75 2.22 4.54
CA ASN A 26 14.93 3.18 3.45
C ASN A 26 13.67 3.42 2.65
N ARG A 27 12.57 2.89 3.12
CA ARG A 27 11.31 3.00 2.40
C ARG A 27 10.82 4.44 2.44
N ALA A 28 10.38 4.94 1.28
CA ALA A 28 9.84 6.28 1.20
C ALA A 28 8.56 6.39 2.04
N PRO A 29 8.28 7.58 2.57
CA PRO A 29 7.03 7.79 3.28
C PRO A 29 5.84 7.42 2.41
N GLY A 30 4.90 6.70 2.98
CA GLY A 30 3.70 6.30 2.25
C GLY A 30 3.84 5.06 1.42
N ALA A 31 5.00 4.37 1.46
CA ALA A 31 5.21 3.17 0.64
C ALA A 31 4.22 2.05 0.99
N ILE A 32 3.92 1.86 2.26
CA ILE A 32 2.98 0.81 2.66
C ILE A 32 1.55 1.15 2.27
N PRO A 33 1.00 2.32 2.61
CA PRO A 33 -0.36 2.64 2.14
C PRO A 33 -0.46 2.69 0.63
N ARG A 34 0.60 3.12 -0.07
CA ARG A 34 0.61 3.09 -1.53
C ARG A 34 0.51 1.65 -2.04
N GLY A 35 1.29 0.74 -1.46
CA GLY A 35 1.24 -0.66 -1.85
C GLY A 35 -0.11 -1.29 -1.59
N VAL A 36 -0.74 -0.97 -0.46
CA VAL A 36 -2.08 -1.44 -0.16
C VAL A 36 -3.07 -0.96 -1.22
N LEU A 37 -3.00 0.32 -1.55
CA LEU A 37 -3.90 0.89 -2.55
C LEU A 37 -3.71 0.23 -3.91
N GLU A 38 -2.46 0.06 -4.34
CA GLU A 38 -2.18 -0.60 -5.62
C GLU A 38 -2.73 -2.03 -5.65
N HIS A 39 -2.49 -2.77 -4.58
CA HIS A 39 -2.93 -4.15 -4.52
C HIS A 39 -4.45 -4.25 -4.60
N ILE A 40 -5.15 -3.42 -3.85
CA ILE A 40 -6.60 -3.44 -3.84
C ILE A 40 -7.15 -3.06 -5.21
N ALA A 41 -6.62 -1.97 -5.79
CA ALA A 41 -7.11 -1.50 -7.07
C ALA A 41 -6.91 -2.54 -8.17
N ARG A 42 -5.72 -3.14 -8.22
CA ARG A 42 -5.44 -4.17 -9.23
C ARG A 42 -6.31 -5.39 -9.06
N SER A 43 -6.74 -5.68 -7.84
CA SER A 43 -7.60 -6.82 -7.58
C SER A 43 -9.03 -6.60 -8.04
N ILE A 44 -9.45 -5.36 -8.17
CA ILE A 44 -10.84 -5.01 -8.50
C ILE A 44 -11.03 -4.79 -10.00
N VAL A 45 -10.04 -4.18 -10.66
CA VAL A 45 -10.18 -3.72 -12.04
C VAL A 45 -9.99 -4.86 -13.04
N ASP A 46 -10.50 -4.65 -14.25
CA ASP A 46 -10.25 -5.56 -15.37
C ASP A 46 -8.90 -5.32 -16.01
N ASP A 47 -8.40 -4.08 -15.95
CA ASP A 47 -7.14 -3.70 -16.57
C ASP A 47 -6.14 -3.27 -15.51
N PRO A 48 -5.49 -4.22 -14.86
CA PRO A 48 -4.55 -3.87 -13.78
C PRO A 48 -3.32 -3.11 -14.28
N ASP A 49 -2.97 -3.25 -15.55
CA ASP A 49 -1.82 -2.54 -16.10
C ASP A 49 -2.05 -1.03 -16.17
N ALA A 50 -3.30 -0.61 -16.17
CA ALA A 50 -3.64 0.81 -16.20
C ALA A 50 -3.66 1.45 -14.82
N VAL A 51 -3.49 0.65 -13.75
CA VAL A 51 -3.49 1.19 -12.39
C VAL A 51 -2.19 1.92 -12.14
N VAL A 52 -2.29 3.19 -11.79
CA VAL A 52 -1.15 4.02 -11.43
C VAL A 52 -1.50 4.76 -10.15
N VAL A 53 -0.58 4.73 -9.20
CA VAL A 53 -0.73 5.47 -7.96
C VAL A 53 0.39 6.50 -7.87
N GLU A 54 0.00 7.79 -7.83
CA GLU A 54 0.94 8.87 -7.63
C GLU A 54 0.94 9.28 -6.18
N VAL A 55 2.12 9.58 -5.66
CA VAL A 55 2.29 9.95 -4.26
C VAL A 55 2.66 11.43 -4.19
N ASP A 56 1.82 12.22 -3.53
CA ASP A 56 2.14 13.61 -3.22
C ASP A 56 2.42 13.68 -1.74
N GLU A 57 3.62 14.12 -1.38
CA GLU A 57 3.96 14.24 0.02
C GLU A 57 3.30 15.46 0.62
N ALA A 58 2.77 15.30 1.80
CA ALA A 58 2.11 16.35 2.54
C ALA A 58 2.78 16.50 3.89
N ARG A 59 2.38 17.54 4.61
CA ARG A 59 3.02 17.89 5.86
C ARG A 59 3.06 16.75 6.87
N ARG A 60 1.95 15.99 6.96
CA ARG A 60 1.82 14.95 7.97
C ARG A 60 1.71 13.56 7.38
N GLY A 61 1.88 13.44 6.08
CA GLY A 61 1.71 12.16 5.44
C GLY A 61 1.76 12.26 3.94
N VAL A 62 0.84 11.58 3.28
CA VAL A 62 0.83 11.53 1.82
C VAL A 62 -0.59 11.62 1.32
N ASN A 63 -0.72 12.15 0.11
CA ASN A 63 -1.96 12.08 -0.65
C ASN A 63 -1.69 11.18 -1.84
N LEU A 64 -2.46 10.11 -1.95
CA LEU A 64 -2.29 9.11 -3.01
C LEU A 64 -3.34 9.35 -4.07
N ARG A 65 -2.90 9.51 -5.32
CA ARG A 65 -3.82 9.72 -6.43
C ARG A 65 -3.88 8.46 -7.27
N LEU A 66 -5.06 7.90 -7.35
CA LEU A 66 -5.30 6.63 -8.02
C LEU A 66 -5.87 6.88 -9.41
N HIS A 67 -5.20 6.32 -10.41
CA HIS A 67 -5.65 6.34 -11.80
C HIS A 67 -5.95 4.91 -12.23
N VAL A 68 -7.07 4.73 -12.90
CA VAL A 68 -7.44 3.43 -13.47
C VAL A 68 -7.96 3.66 -14.88
N ALA A 69 -8.14 2.57 -15.63
CA ALA A 69 -8.75 2.68 -16.94
C ALA A 69 -10.16 3.26 -16.81
N PRO A 70 -10.60 4.09 -17.78
CA PRO A 70 -11.93 4.72 -17.67
C PRO A 70 -13.05 3.72 -17.47
N ASP A 71 -12.96 2.55 -18.11
CA ASP A 71 -14.00 1.54 -17.98
C ASP A 71 -14.03 0.90 -16.60
N ASP A 72 -12.96 1.04 -15.81
CA ASP A 72 -12.90 0.47 -14.48
C ASP A 72 -13.28 1.46 -13.39
N MET A 73 -13.52 2.71 -13.74
CA MET A 73 -13.82 3.73 -12.75
C MET A 73 -15.04 3.36 -11.91
N GLY A 74 -16.07 2.82 -12.55
CA GLY A 74 -17.27 2.42 -11.84
C GLY A 74 -17.03 1.34 -10.81
N ARG A 75 -16.10 0.42 -11.11
CA ARG A 75 -15.76 -0.66 -10.17
C ARG A 75 -15.05 -0.11 -8.94
N ILE A 76 -14.18 0.86 -9.16
CA ILE A 76 -13.41 1.48 -8.06
C ILE A 76 -14.32 2.32 -7.18
N ILE A 77 -15.26 3.05 -7.77
CA ILE A 77 -16.20 3.86 -7.00
C ILE A 77 -17.19 2.95 -6.27
N GLY A 78 -17.74 1.98 -7.00
CA GLY A 78 -18.72 1.07 -6.46
C GLY A 78 -20.09 1.71 -6.29
N ARG A 79 -21.05 0.89 -5.91
CA ARG A 79 -22.41 1.36 -5.71
C ARG A 79 -22.45 2.35 -4.56
N ARG A 80 -22.95 3.54 -4.84
CA ARG A 80 -23.08 4.62 -3.85
C ARG A 80 -21.73 5.01 -3.25
N GLY A 81 -20.65 4.76 -3.97
CA GLY A 81 -19.31 5.11 -3.50
C GLY A 81 -18.77 4.20 -2.41
N ARG A 82 -19.38 3.04 -2.19
CA ARG A 82 -19.01 2.19 -1.06
C ARG A 82 -17.63 1.55 -1.23
N VAL A 83 -17.27 1.18 -2.47
CA VAL A 83 -15.95 0.59 -2.71
C VAL A 83 -14.89 1.64 -2.46
N ALA A 84 -15.08 2.84 -2.99
CA ALA A 84 -14.13 3.93 -2.77
C ALA A 84 -13.98 4.23 -1.28
N GLN A 85 -15.08 4.22 -0.55
CA GLN A 85 -15.04 4.48 0.88
C GLN A 85 -14.25 3.41 1.62
N ALA A 86 -14.47 2.15 1.26
CA ALA A 86 -13.74 1.04 1.86
C ALA A 86 -12.25 1.15 1.57
N ILE A 87 -11.90 1.51 0.34
CA ILE A 87 -10.49 1.69 -0.04
C ILE A 87 -9.86 2.78 0.80
N ARG A 88 -10.55 3.92 0.95
CA ARG A 88 -10.02 5.02 1.75
C ARG A 88 -9.80 4.61 3.20
N THR A 89 -10.72 3.83 3.74
CA THR A 89 -10.61 3.37 5.13
C THR A 89 -9.38 2.47 5.31
N LEU A 90 -9.18 1.53 4.38
CA LEU A 90 -8.06 0.61 4.48
C LEU A 90 -6.72 1.32 4.31
N VAL A 91 -6.66 2.25 3.38
CA VAL A 91 -5.42 2.99 3.13
C VAL A 91 -5.10 3.89 4.32
N ARG A 92 -6.13 4.53 4.90
CA ARG A 92 -5.93 5.36 6.08
C ARG A 92 -5.40 4.54 7.24
N ALA A 93 -5.93 3.34 7.42
CA ALA A 93 -5.47 2.46 8.49
C ALA A 93 -4.01 2.04 8.27
N ALA A 94 -3.64 1.77 7.02
CA ALA A 94 -2.27 1.40 6.71
C ALA A 94 -1.31 2.56 7.01
N GLY A 95 -1.73 3.79 6.70
CA GLY A 95 -0.93 4.97 7.03
C GLY A 95 -0.80 5.16 8.52
N ALA A 96 -1.89 4.96 9.25
CA ALA A 96 -1.88 5.13 10.70
C ALA A 96 -0.90 4.18 11.37
N ASN A 97 -0.75 2.98 10.83
CA ASN A 97 0.25 2.03 11.35
C ASN A 97 1.67 2.55 11.21
N GLU A 98 1.91 3.43 10.26
CA GLU A 98 3.22 4.06 10.08
C GLU A 98 3.30 5.42 10.77
N GLY A 99 2.25 5.84 11.44
CA GLY A 99 2.23 7.14 12.07
C GLY A 99 2.04 8.30 11.11
N ILE A 100 1.48 8.07 9.94
CA ILE A 100 1.27 9.12 8.95
C ILE A 100 -0.20 9.16 8.53
N GLU A 101 -0.59 10.30 7.98
CA GLU A 101 -1.92 10.46 7.40
C GLU A 101 -1.85 10.14 5.92
N ALA A 102 -2.68 9.20 5.48
CA ALA A 102 -2.75 8.82 4.08
C ALA A 102 -4.17 9.06 3.57
N SER A 103 -4.26 9.83 2.51
CA SER A 103 -5.55 10.10 1.87
C SER A 103 -5.51 9.61 0.42
N VAL A 104 -6.68 9.38 -0.14
CA VAL A 104 -6.80 8.85 -1.50
C VAL A 104 -7.73 9.74 -2.32
N ASP A 105 -7.23 10.17 -3.47
CA ASP A 105 -8.02 10.81 -4.49
C ASP A 105 -8.14 9.85 -5.67
N ILE A 106 -9.36 9.64 -6.13
CA ILE A 106 -9.58 8.83 -7.32
C ILE A 106 -9.76 9.80 -8.49
N VAL A 107 -8.87 9.70 -9.45
CA VAL A 107 -8.76 10.69 -10.52
C VAL A 107 -9.43 10.17 -11.78
N ASP A 108 -10.27 10.98 -12.39
CA ASP A 108 -10.90 10.65 -13.66
C ASP A 108 -9.95 10.77 -14.84
#